data_88af0ced7c7262f385a308c0256edd74
#
_entry.id   88af0ced7c7262f385a308c0256edd74
#
_cell.length_a   1.000
_cell.length_b   1.000
_cell.length_c   1.000
_cell.angle_alpha   90.00
_cell.angle_beta   90.00
_cell.angle_gamma   90.00
#
_symmetry.space_group_name_H-M   'P 1'
#
loop_
_entity.id
_entity.type
_entity.pdbx_description
1 polymer ?
#
loop_
_entity_poly.entity_id
_entity_poly.type
_entity_poly.pdbx_seq_one_letter_code
_entity_poly.pdbx_strand_id
1 'polypeptide(L)'
;EGMARIDNLFARLGTASPHFAFAGHIDVVPVGNEAAWSYGPFSGDIKDGCIYGRGAADMKGGIAAFVAAAKRYLEAEQLNGSLSLIITGDEEAEAVNGTVKMVDWMTETDNVPDFCMVGEPTNPSIMGQSIKNGRRGSLSCELTVTGRQGHVAYPHLANNPIPALFAM
;
A
#
# COMPACT_ATOMS: atom_id res chain seq x y z
N GLU A 1 -21.53 2.68 -7.32
CA GLU A 1 -21.41 3.69 -8.40
C GLU A 1 -20.14 4.49 -8.21
N GLY A 2 -19.23 4.49 -9.19
CA GLY A 2 -18.22 5.53 -9.33
C GLY A 2 -16.80 5.23 -8.86
N MET A 3 -16.44 4.02 -8.48
CA MET A 3 -15.01 3.72 -8.25
C MET A 3 -14.25 3.71 -9.58
N ALA A 4 -13.07 4.33 -9.58
CA ALA A 4 -12.20 4.33 -10.75
C ALA A 4 -11.78 2.90 -11.12
N ARG A 5 -11.64 2.65 -12.42
CA ARG A 5 -11.04 1.40 -12.89
C ARG A 5 -9.58 1.35 -12.43
N ILE A 6 -9.20 0.25 -11.82
CA ILE A 6 -7.83 -0.01 -11.39
C ILE A 6 -7.25 -1.15 -12.25
N ASP A 7 -6.04 -0.95 -12.75
CA ASP A 7 -5.30 -1.98 -13.44
C ASP A 7 -4.35 -2.67 -12.45
N ASN A 8 -4.45 -4.01 -12.40
CA ASN A 8 -3.55 -4.85 -11.61
C ASN A 8 -2.76 -5.77 -12.56
N LEU A 9 -1.58 -6.18 -12.15
CA LEU A 9 -0.73 -7.08 -12.91
C LEU A 9 -0.47 -8.36 -12.12
N PHE A 10 -0.72 -9.50 -12.76
CA PHE A 10 -0.21 -10.80 -12.35
C PHE A 10 0.71 -11.35 -13.45
N ALA A 11 1.92 -11.72 -13.08
CA ALA A 11 2.86 -12.38 -13.98
C ALA A 11 3.42 -13.61 -13.28
N ARG A 12 3.46 -14.78 -13.96
CA ARG A 12 3.97 -16.03 -13.44
C ARG A 12 4.94 -16.67 -14.41
N LEU A 13 6.10 -17.07 -13.89
CA LEU A 13 7.08 -17.87 -14.56
C LEU A 13 7.07 -19.28 -13.97
N GLY A 14 6.97 -20.30 -14.81
CA GLY A 14 6.85 -21.70 -14.38
C GLY A 14 5.44 -22.05 -13.91
N THR A 15 5.21 -23.36 -13.73
CA THR A 15 3.92 -23.92 -13.30
C THR A 15 4.06 -24.94 -12.17
N ALA A 16 5.30 -25.28 -11.80
CA ALA A 16 5.57 -26.26 -10.76
C ALA A 16 5.49 -25.66 -9.35
N SER A 17 5.30 -26.50 -8.34
CA SER A 17 5.50 -26.15 -6.93
C SER A 17 6.97 -26.33 -6.53
N PRO A 18 7.44 -25.60 -5.52
CA PRO A 18 6.72 -24.57 -4.78
C PRO A 18 6.50 -23.30 -5.61
N HIS A 19 5.35 -22.64 -5.38
CA HIS A 19 5.01 -21.38 -5.99
C HIS A 19 5.31 -20.23 -5.01
N PHE A 20 6.30 -19.42 -5.32
CA PHE A 20 6.65 -18.22 -4.57
C PHE A 20 6.16 -16.97 -5.29
N ALA A 21 5.56 -16.04 -4.57
CA ALA A 21 5.11 -14.77 -5.10
C ALA A 21 5.73 -13.58 -4.35
N PHE A 22 5.92 -12.49 -5.06
CA PHE A 22 6.16 -11.18 -4.51
C PHE A 22 4.95 -10.29 -4.79
N ALA A 23 4.44 -9.63 -3.74
CA ALA A 23 3.34 -8.68 -3.86
C ALA A 23 3.80 -7.26 -3.53
N GLY A 24 3.29 -6.30 -4.30
CA GLY A 24 3.54 -4.89 -4.10
C GLY A 24 2.50 -4.01 -4.78
N HIS A 25 2.57 -2.71 -4.52
CA HIS A 25 1.69 -1.71 -5.11
C HIS A 25 2.44 -0.60 -5.82
N ILE A 26 1.77 0.07 -6.76
CA ILE A 26 2.34 1.19 -7.52
C ILE A 26 1.62 2.51 -7.29
N ASP A 27 0.44 2.49 -6.72
CA ASP A 27 -0.24 3.68 -6.24
C ASP A 27 0.48 4.29 -5.04
N VAL A 28 0.16 5.52 -4.71
CA VAL A 28 0.85 6.29 -3.69
C VAL A 28 -0.11 7.23 -2.99
N VAL A 29 0.13 7.49 -1.71
CA VAL A 29 -0.59 8.53 -0.98
C VAL A 29 -0.32 9.93 -1.55
N PRO A 30 -1.22 10.90 -1.35
CA PRO A 30 -1.01 12.29 -1.76
C PRO A 30 0.33 12.85 -1.28
N VAL A 31 0.94 13.70 -2.08
CA VAL A 31 2.27 14.28 -1.79
C VAL A 31 2.26 15.29 -0.64
N GLY A 32 1.08 15.76 -0.23
CA GLY A 32 0.95 16.80 0.79
C GLY A 32 1.44 18.17 0.29
N ASN A 33 2.14 18.90 1.15
CA ASN A 33 2.69 20.20 0.80
C ASN A 33 3.94 20.06 -0.07
N GLU A 34 3.84 20.30 -1.36
CA GLU A 34 4.96 20.17 -2.30
C GLU A 34 6.12 21.10 -1.96
N ALA A 35 5.89 22.26 -1.36
CA ALA A 35 6.94 23.18 -0.96
C ALA A 35 7.84 22.64 0.17
N ALA A 36 7.41 21.59 0.86
CA ALA A 36 8.20 20.92 1.89
C ALA A 36 9.16 19.84 1.34
N TRP A 37 9.10 19.55 0.04
CA TRP A 37 9.96 18.56 -0.60
C TRP A 37 11.30 19.19 -1.00
N SER A 38 12.39 18.50 -0.71
CA SER A 38 13.74 18.91 -1.14
C SER A 38 13.95 18.73 -2.65
N TYR A 39 13.22 17.79 -3.24
CA TYR A 39 13.19 17.49 -4.69
C TYR A 39 11.73 17.31 -5.09
N GLY A 40 11.38 17.52 -6.35
CA GLY A 40 10.01 17.35 -6.81
C GLY A 40 9.48 15.95 -6.46
N PRO A 41 8.26 15.84 -5.90
CA PRO A 41 7.75 14.54 -5.38
C PRO A 41 7.69 13.43 -6.42
N PHE A 42 7.67 13.76 -7.70
CA PHE A 42 7.70 12.81 -8.82
C PHE A 42 8.90 12.95 -9.74
N SER A 43 9.97 13.63 -9.29
CA SER A 43 11.16 13.87 -10.14
C SER A 43 11.98 12.58 -10.33
N GLY A 44 12.05 11.72 -9.32
CA GLY A 44 12.91 10.54 -9.35
C GLY A 44 14.40 10.90 -9.33
N ASP A 45 14.77 12.05 -8.77
CA ASP A 45 16.14 12.51 -8.71
C ASP A 45 17.03 11.50 -7.97
N ILE A 46 18.21 11.25 -8.53
CA ILE A 46 19.23 10.41 -7.92
C ILE A 46 20.34 11.31 -7.38
N LYS A 47 20.53 11.30 -6.07
CA LYS A 47 21.56 12.07 -5.39
C LYS A 47 22.12 11.30 -4.20
N ASP A 48 23.44 11.35 -4.04
CA ASP A 48 24.17 10.69 -2.95
C ASP A 48 23.81 9.19 -2.79
N GLY A 49 23.55 8.51 -3.91
CA GLY A 49 23.18 7.09 -3.94
C GLY A 49 21.74 6.80 -3.56
N CYS A 50 20.91 7.82 -3.38
CA CYS A 50 19.48 7.71 -3.04
C CYS A 50 18.59 8.17 -4.19
N ILE A 51 17.44 7.53 -4.36
CA ILE A 51 16.35 7.97 -5.26
C ILE A 51 15.34 8.74 -4.43
N TYR A 52 15.06 9.98 -4.83
CA TYR A 52 14.10 10.85 -4.16
C TYR A 52 12.77 10.88 -4.92
N GLY A 53 11.67 10.63 -4.21
CA GLY A 53 10.34 10.73 -4.78
C GLY A 53 9.28 9.97 -4.00
N ARG A 54 8.02 10.38 -4.15
CA ARG A 54 6.86 9.70 -3.61
C ARG A 54 6.75 8.30 -4.24
N GLY A 55 6.63 7.26 -3.40
CA GLY A 55 6.59 5.88 -3.83
C GLY A 55 7.97 5.25 -4.11
N ALA A 56 9.09 5.97 -3.91
CA ALA A 56 10.42 5.39 -4.07
C ALA A 56 10.70 4.34 -2.97
N ALA A 57 10.45 4.68 -1.71
CA ALA A 57 10.59 3.76 -0.59
C ALA A 57 9.35 2.87 -0.42
N ASP A 58 8.17 3.43 -0.57
CA ASP A 58 6.88 2.80 -0.44
C ASP A 58 6.12 2.86 -1.77
N MET A 59 6.10 1.76 -2.61
CA MET A 59 7.02 0.65 -2.39
C MET A 59 7.71 0.23 -3.70
N LYS A 60 7.78 1.15 -4.69
CA LYS A 60 8.35 0.86 -6.03
C LYS A 60 9.82 0.43 -5.97
N GLY A 61 10.58 0.92 -4.98
CA GLY A 61 11.95 0.46 -4.72
C GLY A 61 12.03 -1.02 -4.37
N GLY A 62 11.10 -1.50 -3.53
CA GLY A 62 10.97 -2.92 -3.18
C GLY A 62 10.66 -3.79 -4.40
N ILE A 63 9.73 -3.34 -5.25
CA ILE A 63 9.40 -4.02 -6.51
C ILE A 63 10.62 -4.11 -7.43
N ALA A 64 11.33 -2.99 -7.62
CA ALA A 64 12.51 -2.94 -8.48
C ALA A 64 13.63 -3.85 -7.96
N ALA A 65 13.86 -3.86 -6.65
CA ALA A 65 14.85 -4.73 -6.01
C ALA A 65 14.50 -6.21 -6.19
N PHE A 66 13.22 -6.59 -6.01
CA PHE A 66 12.78 -7.96 -6.24
C PHE A 66 12.96 -8.38 -7.70
N VAL A 67 12.54 -7.57 -8.66
CA VAL A 67 12.67 -7.86 -10.09
C VAL A 67 14.16 -8.02 -10.48
N ALA A 68 15.03 -7.16 -9.97
CA ALA A 68 16.47 -7.26 -10.20
C ALA A 68 17.06 -8.55 -9.59
N ALA A 69 16.62 -8.92 -8.39
CA ALA A 69 17.05 -10.16 -7.73
C ALA A 69 16.56 -11.40 -8.50
N ALA A 70 15.28 -11.42 -8.91
CA ALA A 70 14.71 -12.50 -9.71
C ALA A 70 15.45 -12.66 -11.05
N LYS A 71 15.73 -11.55 -11.75
CA LYS A 71 16.51 -11.59 -12.99
C LYS A 71 17.89 -12.21 -12.77
N ARG A 72 18.64 -11.75 -11.76
CA ARG A 72 19.97 -12.30 -11.44
C ARG A 72 19.93 -13.78 -11.08
N TYR A 73 18.91 -14.21 -10.34
CA TYR A 73 18.72 -15.62 -10.01
C TYR A 73 18.51 -16.47 -11.29
N LEU A 74 17.61 -16.03 -12.17
CA LEU A 74 17.28 -16.74 -13.42
C LEU A 74 18.42 -16.76 -14.45
N GLU A 75 19.37 -15.82 -14.36
CA GLU A 75 20.59 -15.82 -15.18
C GLU A 75 21.64 -16.83 -14.67
N ALA A 76 21.62 -17.13 -13.38
CA ALA A 76 22.60 -17.99 -12.71
C ALA A 76 22.10 -19.41 -12.45
N GLU A 77 20.80 -19.57 -12.23
CA GLU A 77 20.20 -20.82 -11.74
C GLU A 77 18.94 -21.19 -12.53
N GLN A 78 18.65 -22.48 -12.57
CA GLN A 78 17.39 -22.98 -13.09
C GLN A 78 16.28 -22.83 -12.05
N LEU A 79 15.13 -22.25 -12.43
CA LEU A 79 13.98 -22.14 -11.56
C LEU A 79 13.43 -23.54 -11.22
N ASN A 80 13.46 -23.89 -9.94
CA ASN A 80 12.82 -25.09 -9.40
C ASN A 80 11.53 -24.70 -8.66
N GLY A 81 10.42 -24.75 -9.40
CA GLY A 81 9.13 -24.27 -8.93
C GLY A 81 8.53 -23.22 -9.85
N SER A 82 7.80 -22.27 -9.29
CA SER A 82 7.28 -21.11 -10.02
C SER A 82 7.43 -19.82 -9.22
N LEU A 83 7.54 -18.70 -9.94
CA LEU A 83 7.75 -17.37 -9.41
C LEU A 83 6.66 -16.44 -9.95
N SER A 84 5.99 -15.71 -9.08
CA SER A 84 4.99 -14.72 -9.49
C SER A 84 5.28 -13.33 -8.98
N LEU A 85 4.83 -12.36 -9.78
CA LEU A 85 4.78 -10.94 -9.45
C LEU A 85 3.31 -10.52 -9.40
N ILE A 86 2.88 -9.97 -8.28
CA ILE A 86 1.52 -9.48 -8.02
C ILE A 86 1.64 -7.99 -7.75
N ILE A 87 1.17 -7.15 -8.67
CA ILE A 87 1.24 -5.70 -8.54
C ILE A 87 -0.16 -5.12 -8.58
N THR A 88 -0.50 -4.36 -7.56
CA THR A 88 -1.78 -3.65 -7.48
C THR A 88 -1.60 -2.13 -7.63
N GLY A 89 -2.66 -1.47 -8.10
CA GLY A 89 -2.77 -0.02 -8.18
C GLY A 89 -3.77 0.59 -7.19
N ASP A 90 -4.20 -0.16 -6.17
CA ASP A 90 -5.17 0.29 -5.16
C ASP A 90 -4.86 -0.39 -3.81
N GLU A 91 -3.77 0.05 -3.18
CA GLU A 91 -3.40 -0.37 -1.82
C GLU A 91 -3.57 0.77 -0.83
N GLU A 92 -3.17 1.97 -1.22
CA GLU A 92 -3.02 3.16 -0.37
C GLU A 92 -4.33 3.95 -0.18
N ALA A 93 -5.38 3.64 -0.93
CA ALA A 93 -6.64 4.36 -0.89
C ALA A 93 -7.78 3.47 -0.37
N GLU A 94 -8.80 3.23 -1.20
CA GLU A 94 -9.98 2.45 -0.81
C GLU A 94 -9.66 0.95 -0.63
N ALA A 95 -8.62 0.45 -1.29
CA ALA A 95 -8.13 -0.94 -1.25
C ALA A 95 -9.21 -1.99 -1.61
N VAL A 96 -10.15 -1.61 -2.48
CA VAL A 96 -11.30 -2.44 -2.88
C VAL A 96 -11.07 -3.16 -4.21
N ASN A 97 -10.39 -2.47 -5.15
CA ASN A 97 -10.14 -2.96 -6.50
C ASN A 97 -8.71 -3.47 -6.74
N GLY A 98 -7.87 -3.48 -5.69
CA GLY A 98 -6.49 -3.92 -5.70
C GLY A 98 -6.33 -5.40 -5.29
N THR A 99 -5.59 -5.62 -4.21
CA THR A 99 -5.18 -6.95 -3.71
C THR A 99 -6.36 -7.89 -3.51
N VAL A 100 -7.51 -7.42 -3.02
CA VAL A 100 -8.71 -8.26 -2.82
C VAL A 100 -9.14 -8.91 -4.13
N LYS A 101 -9.23 -8.13 -5.22
CA LYS A 101 -9.61 -8.63 -6.54
C LYS A 101 -8.57 -9.57 -7.15
N MET A 102 -7.29 -9.32 -6.86
CA MET A 102 -6.22 -10.22 -7.27
C MET A 102 -6.32 -11.57 -6.55
N VAL A 103 -6.61 -11.59 -5.25
CA VAL A 103 -6.78 -12.81 -4.47
C VAL A 103 -8.00 -13.60 -4.94
N ASP A 104 -9.13 -12.94 -5.18
CA ASP A 104 -10.33 -13.57 -5.74
C ASP A 104 -9.98 -14.26 -7.07
N TRP A 105 -9.38 -13.53 -8.00
CA TRP A 105 -8.98 -14.04 -9.31
C TRP A 105 -7.96 -15.19 -9.21
N MET A 106 -6.94 -15.08 -8.35
CA MET A 106 -5.95 -16.15 -8.15
C MET A 106 -6.60 -17.42 -7.60
N THR A 107 -7.61 -17.27 -6.74
CA THR A 107 -8.37 -18.41 -6.20
C THR A 107 -9.21 -19.08 -7.29
N GLU A 108 -9.89 -18.30 -8.12
CA GLU A 108 -10.72 -18.82 -9.23
C GLU A 108 -9.89 -19.51 -10.32
N THR A 109 -8.62 -19.11 -10.49
CA THR A 109 -7.75 -19.59 -11.56
C THR A 109 -6.64 -20.53 -11.10
N ASP A 110 -6.67 -20.99 -9.85
CA ASP A 110 -5.66 -21.87 -9.23
C ASP A 110 -4.24 -21.30 -9.31
N ASN A 111 -4.13 -20.00 -9.03
CA ASN A 111 -2.86 -19.27 -9.01
C ASN A 111 -2.43 -18.75 -7.64
N VAL A 112 -3.05 -19.26 -6.57
CA VAL A 112 -2.65 -18.90 -5.19
C VAL A 112 -1.26 -19.41 -4.91
N PRO A 113 -0.31 -18.58 -4.46
CA PRO A 113 1.05 -19.01 -4.16
C PRO A 113 1.12 -19.79 -2.85
N ASP A 114 2.11 -20.71 -2.76
CA ASP A 114 2.44 -21.41 -1.51
C ASP A 114 3.06 -20.45 -0.49
N PHE A 115 3.83 -19.46 -0.98
CA PHE A 115 4.49 -18.42 -0.17
C PHE A 115 4.39 -17.08 -0.87
N CYS A 116 4.13 -16.03 -0.09
CA CYS A 116 4.10 -14.66 -0.60
C CYS A 116 4.95 -13.73 0.27
N MET A 117 5.85 -12.99 -0.37
CA MET A 117 6.56 -11.87 0.25
C MET A 117 5.88 -10.56 -0.15
N VAL A 118 5.47 -9.77 0.82
CA VAL A 118 4.98 -8.40 0.60
C VAL A 118 6.15 -7.45 0.83
N GLY A 119 6.50 -6.68 -0.20
CA GLY A 119 7.75 -5.90 -0.24
C GLY A 119 7.68 -4.53 0.44
N GLU A 120 6.82 -4.37 1.43
CA GLU A 120 6.65 -3.12 2.18
C GLU A 120 7.89 -2.72 2.99
N PRO A 121 8.17 -1.41 3.15
CA PRO A 121 9.27 -0.92 3.95
C PRO A 121 9.01 -1.20 5.43
N THR A 122 9.66 -2.24 5.97
CA THR A 122 9.41 -2.72 7.34
C THR A 122 10.59 -2.45 8.28
N ASN A 123 11.81 -2.38 7.73
CA ASN A 123 13.02 -2.31 8.53
C ASN A 123 13.33 -0.86 8.97
N PRO A 124 13.36 -0.57 10.28
CA PRO A 124 13.57 0.80 10.76
C PRO A 124 15.00 1.31 10.58
N SER A 125 16.03 0.44 10.65
CA SER A 125 17.42 0.86 10.67
C SER A 125 18.34 0.03 9.79
N ILE A 126 18.21 -1.29 9.85
CA ILE A 126 19.10 -2.24 9.15
C ILE A 126 18.23 -3.17 8.31
N MET A 127 18.59 -3.33 7.04
CA MET A 127 17.92 -4.26 6.14
C MET A 127 17.96 -5.70 6.70
N GLY A 128 16.78 -6.36 6.69
CA GLY A 128 16.62 -7.71 7.24
C GLY A 128 16.48 -7.78 8.76
N GLN A 129 16.42 -6.65 9.46
CA GLN A 129 16.26 -6.60 10.92
C GLN A 129 14.90 -7.13 11.38
N SER A 130 13.86 -6.92 10.60
CA SER A 130 12.49 -7.22 11.00
C SER A 130 11.67 -7.78 9.85
N ILE A 131 10.85 -8.78 10.16
CA ILE A 131 9.83 -9.33 9.26
C ILE A 131 8.50 -9.25 9.99
N LYS A 132 7.48 -8.70 9.33
CA LYS A 132 6.10 -8.77 9.80
C LYS A 132 5.51 -10.10 9.34
N ASN A 133 5.12 -10.96 10.27
CA ASN A 133 4.54 -12.28 10.01
C ASN A 133 3.02 -12.33 10.23
N GLY A 134 2.37 -11.17 10.41
CA GLY A 134 0.95 -11.02 10.60
C GLY A 134 0.51 -9.57 10.41
N ARG A 135 -0.79 -9.34 10.45
CA ARG A 135 -1.40 -8.02 10.30
C ARG A 135 -2.28 -7.69 11.50
N ARG A 136 -2.36 -6.41 11.83
CA ARG A 136 -3.34 -5.85 12.76
C ARG A 136 -4.57 -5.38 11.99
N GLY A 137 -5.73 -5.33 12.65
CA GLY A 137 -6.89 -4.66 12.12
C GLY A 137 -6.76 -3.14 12.18
N SER A 138 -7.58 -2.46 11.39
CA SER A 138 -7.80 -1.02 11.42
C SER A 138 -9.28 -0.73 11.48
N LEU A 139 -9.66 0.27 12.27
CA LEU A 139 -11.03 0.75 12.38
C LEU A 139 -11.01 2.26 12.29
N SER A 140 -11.76 2.82 11.35
CA SER A 140 -11.97 4.27 11.22
C SER A 140 -13.43 4.58 11.54
N CYS A 141 -13.65 5.65 12.28
CA CYS A 141 -14.98 6.12 12.62
C CYS A 141 -15.10 7.61 12.29
N GLU A 142 -16.25 8.01 11.76
CA GLU A 142 -16.63 9.39 11.64
C GLU A 142 -17.68 9.71 12.71
N LEU A 143 -17.45 10.75 13.50
CA LEU A 143 -18.34 11.18 14.55
C LEU A 143 -18.89 12.58 14.21
N THR A 144 -20.19 12.65 14.00
CA THR A 144 -20.90 13.91 13.74
C THR A 144 -21.77 14.28 14.93
N VAL A 145 -21.55 15.45 15.53
CA VAL A 145 -22.37 15.98 16.60
C VAL A 145 -23.10 17.22 16.11
N THR A 146 -24.44 17.17 16.11
CA THR A 146 -25.27 18.23 15.60
C THR A 146 -25.79 19.12 16.75
N GLY A 147 -25.60 20.41 16.63
CA GLY A 147 -26.10 21.41 17.54
C GLY A 147 -27.20 22.30 16.95
N ARG A 148 -27.61 23.29 17.73
CA ARG A 148 -28.52 24.36 17.28
C ARG A 148 -27.86 25.69 17.54
N GLN A 149 -27.71 26.50 16.49
CA GLN A 149 -27.16 27.84 16.57
C GLN A 149 -28.05 28.74 17.46
N GLY A 150 -27.45 29.63 18.20
CA GLY A 150 -28.10 30.63 18.99
C GLY A 150 -27.17 31.78 19.38
N HIS A 151 -27.75 32.85 19.94
CA HIS A 151 -26.97 33.98 20.40
C HIS A 151 -26.24 33.64 21.70
N VAL A 152 -24.98 34.04 21.84
CA VAL A 152 -24.15 33.71 23.00
C VAL A 152 -24.69 34.17 24.32
N ALA A 153 -25.43 35.29 24.33
CA ALA A 153 -26.11 35.83 25.53
C ALA A 153 -27.33 34.99 25.97
N TYR A 154 -27.82 34.09 25.12
CA TYR A 154 -29.00 33.26 25.38
C TYR A 154 -28.69 31.78 25.17
N PRO A 155 -27.75 31.21 25.96
CA PRO A 155 -27.28 29.83 25.75
C PRO A 155 -28.40 28.79 25.92
N HIS A 156 -29.46 29.09 26.68
CA HIS A 156 -30.61 28.22 26.86
C HIS A 156 -31.50 28.07 25.60
N LEU A 157 -31.29 28.93 24.58
CA LEU A 157 -31.96 28.87 23.28
C LEU A 157 -31.10 28.19 22.21
N ALA A 158 -29.89 27.83 22.54
CA ALA A 158 -28.94 27.15 21.65
C ALA A 158 -28.64 25.72 22.13
N ASN A 159 -27.97 24.97 21.31
CA ASN A 159 -27.38 23.68 21.70
C ASN A 159 -25.94 23.61 21.11
N ASN A 160 -24.97 23.91 21.95
CA ASN A 160 -23.56 23.85 21.53
C ASN A 160 -23.12 22.37 21.41
N PRO A 161 -22.68 21.90 20.22
CA PRO A 161 -22.27 20.52 20.04
C PRO A 161 -20.93 20.18 20.70
N ILE A 162 -20.10 21.19 21.00
CA ILE A 162 -18.73 20.96 21.52
C ILE A 162 -18.72 20.22 22.86
N PRO A 163 -19.52 20.61 23.89
CA PRO A 163 -19.57 19.87 25.15
C PRO A 163 -19.99 18.41 24.97
N ALA A 164 -20.95 18.15 24.08
CA ALA A 164 -21.38 16.78 23.79
C ALA A 164 -20.27 15.95 23.11
N LEU A 165 -19.49 16.56 22.23
CA LEU A 165 -18.33 15.90 21.60
C LEU A 165 -17.27 15.49 22.63
N PHE A 166 -17.00 16.34 23.63
CA PHE A 166 -16.02 16.03 24.68
C PHE A 166 -16.53 15.11 25.78
N ALA A 167 -17.82 14.83 25.83
CA ALA A 167 -18.43 13.94 26.82
C ALA A 167 -18.50 12.46 26.34
N MET A 168 -18.11 12.20 25.11
CA MET A 168 -18.02 10.85 24.50
C MET A 168 -16.67 10.23 24.73
#